data_f9c2fd5e191f60bf0e26fc8c68885d6e
#
_entry.id   f9c2fd5e191f60bf0e26fc8c68885d6e
#
_cell.length_a   1.000
_cell.length_b   1.000
_cell.length_c   1.000
_cell.angle_alpha   90.00
_cell.angle_beta   90.00
_cell.angle_gamma   90.00
#
_symmetry.space_group_name_H-M   'P 1'
#
loop_
_entity.id
_entity.type
_entity.pdbx_description
1 polymer ?
#
loop_
_entity_poly.entity_id
_entity_poly.type
_entity_poly.pdbx_seq_one_letter_code
_entity_poly.pdbx_strand_id
1 'polypeptide(L)'
;KSLLIREKLVEGFDEGLVAKEGLLAQGRGEAFDYLLGEKTGKAATNAIKTAAAQLLLAKMPVISVNGNIAALCPKQIVRLSKQIKAKLEVNLFYTNEKRKKAIIKTLKKNGANEILGSNNASSRKLPGIDSARRIVDKDGIFVADVVVVPLEDGDRTMALRKAGKTVITFDLN
;
A
#
# COMPACT_ATOMS: atom_id res chain seq x y z
N LYS A 1 12.26 -18.11 3.71
CA LYS A 1 11.72 -16.76 3.97
C LYS A 1 10.43 -16.54 3.19
N SER A 2 10.39 -16.83 1.90
CA SER A 2 9.21 -16.77 1.04
C SER A 2 8.03 -17.61 1.54
N LEU A 3 8.28 -18.85 2.00
CA LEU A 3 7.25 -19.72 2.59
C LEU A 3 6.53 -19.06 3.77
N LEU A 4 7.27 -18.41 4.68
CA LEU A 4 6.68 -17.71 5.82
C LEU A 4 5.80 -16.52 5.39
N ILE A 5 6.20 -15.82 4.32
CA ILE A 5 5.41 -14.74 3.74
C ILE A 5 4.11 -15.29 3.13
N ARG A 6 4.20 -16.41 2.42
CA ARG A 6 3.03 -17.12 1.86
C ARG A 6 2.04 -17.51 2.96
N GLU A 7 2.51 -18.14 4.03
CA GLU A 7 1.67 -18.53 5.17
C GLU A 7 0.93 -17.33 5.77
N LYS A 8 1.62 -16.24 6.04
CA LYS A 8 1.00 -15.01 6.55
C LYS A 8 -0.06 -14.43 5.61
N LEU A 9 0.11 -14.57 4.30
CA LEU A 9 -0.89 -14.09 3.34
C LEU A 9 -2.10 -15.00 3.29
N VAL A 10 -1.92 -16.33 3.44
CA VAL A 10 -3.02 -17.29 3.55
C VAL A 10 -3.81 -17.02 4.83
N GLU A 11 -3.15 -16.87 5.98
CA GLU A 11 -3.79 -16.45 7.23
C GLU A 11 -4.56 -15.13 7.05
N GLY A 12 -3.94 -14.13 6.40
CA GLY A 12 -4.59 -12.86 6.11
C GLY A 12 -5.79 -12.98 5.16
N PHE A 13 -5.80 -13.97 4.26
CA PHE A 13 -6.96 -14.28 3.42
C PHE A 13 -8.11 -14.86 4.27
N ASP A 14 -7.83 -15.79 5.16
CA ASP A 14 -8.81 -16.39 6.06
C ASP A 14 -9.38 -15.36 7.04
N GLU A 15 -8.57 -14.42 7.49
CA GLU A 15 -8.98 -13.27 8.31
C GLU A 15 -9.75 -12.18 7.52
N GLY A 16 -9.88 -12.33 6.20
CA GLY A 16 -10.60 -11.38 5.33
C GLY A 16 -9.83 -10.09 5.01
N LEU A 17 -8.51 -10.07 5.23
CA LEU A 17 -7.64 -8.94 4.87
C LEU A 17 -7.23 -8.99 3.40
N VAL A 18 -6.77 -10.15 2.95
CA VAL A 18 -6.18 -10.38 1.63
C VAL A 18 -7.26 -10.84 0.63
N ALA A 19 -7.19 -10.36 -0.60
CA ALA A 19 -8.01 -10.86 -1.71
C ALA A 19 -7.34 -12.06 -2.40
N LYS A 20 -8.09 -12.88 -3.14
CA LYS A 20 -7.52 -13.98 -3.95
C LYS A 20 -6.44 -13.49 -4.91
N GLU A 21 -6.69 -12.35 -5.54
CA GLU A 21 -5.77 -11.70 -6.47
C GLU A 21 -4.47 -11.25 -5.77
N GLY A 22 -4.55 -10.90 -4.47
CA GLY A 22 -3.38 -10.60 -3.66
C GLY A 22 -2.48 -11.80 -3.42
N LEU A 23 -3.04 -13.00 -3.31
CA LEU A 23 -2.28 -14.26 -3.25
C LEU A 23 -1.56 -14.53 -4.57
N LEU A 24 -2.24 -14.31 -5.71
CA LEU A 24 -1.66 -14.48 -7.04
C LEU A 24 -0.50 -13.51 -7.29
N ALA A 25 -0.68 -12.23 -6.91
CA ALA A 25 0.38 -11.23 -7.04
C ALA A 25 1.62 -11.62 -6.22
N GLN A 26 1.44 -12.10 -5.00
CA GLN A 26 2.55 -12.59 -4.18
C GLN A 26 3.25 -13.81 -4.81
N GLY A 27 2.50 -14.73 -5.41
CA GLY A 27 3.08 -15.91 -6.08
C GLY A 27 3.98 -15.55 -7.24
N ARG A 28 3.63 -14.51 -8.02
CA ARG A 28 4.51 -13.97 -9.06
C ARG A 28 5.80 -13.40 -8.49
N GLY A 29 5.72 -12.61 -7.44
CA GLY A 29 6.90 -12.04 -6.77
C GLY A 29 7.78 -13.11 -6.15
N GLU A 30 7.20 -14.16 -5.57
CA GLU A 30 7.93 -15.31 -5.04
C GLU A 30 8.75 -16.05 -6.12
N ALA A 31 8.22 -16.13 -7.35
CA ALA A 31 8.96 -16.72 -8.46
C ALA A 31 10.26 -15.94 -8.77
N PHE A 32 10.26 -14.62 -8.66
CA PHE A 32 11.47 -13.80 -8.79
C PHE A 32 12.47 -14.05 -7.67
N ASP A 33 12.02 -14.29 -6.44
CA ASP A 33 12.91 -14.65 -5.33
C ASP A 33 13.69 -15.92 -5.59
N TYR A 34 13.09 -16.92 -6.24
CA TYR A 34 13.78 -18.15 -6.67
C TYR A 34 14.82 -17.89 -7.75
N LEU A 35 14.57 -16.96 -8.66
CA LEU A 35 15.47 -16.67 -9.78
C LEU A 35 16.61 -15.72 -9.37
N LEU A 36 16.31 -14.71 -8.58
CA LEU A 36 17.24 -13.61 -8.25
C LEU A 36 17.84 -13.71 -6.85
N GLY A 37 17.27 -14.58 -6.01
CA GLY A 37 17.61 -14.73 -4.59
C GLY A 37 16.84 -13.75 -3.69
N GLU A 38 16.53 -14.22 -2.49
CA GLU A 38 15.78 -13.45 -1.46
C GLU A 38 16.66 -12.38 -0.79
N LYS A 39 17.19 -11.44 -1.55
CA LYS A 39 18.07 -10.38 -1.03
C LYS A 39 17.79 -9.04 -1.69
N THR A 40 17.89 -7.97 -0.90
CA THR A 40 17.84 -6.60 -1.40
C THR A 40 19.13 -6.26 -2.10
N GLY A 41 19.09 -6.10 -3.42
CA GLY A 41 20.25 -5.73 -4.22
C GLY A 41 20.70 -4.28 -4.00
N LYS A 42 21.87 -3.93 -4.55
CA LYS A 42 22.45 -2.56 -4.42
C LYS A 42 21.51 -1.48 -5.00
N ALA A 43 20.91 -1.74 -6.17
CA ALA A 43 19.96 -0.80 -6.79
C ALA A 43 18.74 -0.58 -5.90
N ALA A 44 18.13 -1.65 -5.36
CA ALA A 44 17.01 -1.57 -4.44
C ALA A 44 17.36 -0.83 -3.15
N THR A 45 18.57 -1.05 -2.61
CA THR A 45 19.06 -0.32 -1.42
C THR A 45 19.17 1.18 -1.69
N ASN A 46 19.67 1.58 -2.86
CA ASN A 46 19.72 2.99 -3.24
C ASN A 46 18.31 3.58 -3.43
N ALA A 47 17.40 2.85 -4.05
CA ALA A 47 16.00 3.26 -4.19
C ALA A 47 15.31 3.46 -2.83
N ILE A 48 15.56 2.58 -1.85
CA ILE A 48 15.05 2.73 -0.48
C ILE A 48 15.57 4.01 0.17
N LYS A 49 16.86 4.34 0.02
CA LYS A 49 17.44 5.60 0.56
C LYS A 49 16.78 6.83 -0.08
N THR A 50 16.59 6.81 -1.39
CA THR A 50 15.91 7.89 -2.12
C THR A 50 14.45 8.02 -1.68
N ALA A 51 13.73 6.92 -1.54
CA ALA A 51 12.37 6.90 -1.04
C ALA A 51 12.26 7.48 0.38
N ALA A 52 13.18 7.11 1.27
CA ALA A 52 13.23 7.66 2.62
C ALA A 52 13.46 9.18 2.62
N ALA A 53 14.38 9.68 1.79
CA ALA A 53 14.63 11.11 1.65
C ALA A 53 13.39 11.85 1.12
N GLN A 54 12.72 11.33 0.09
CA GLN A 54 11.48 11.88 -0.45
C GLN A 54 10.38 11.96 0.61
N LEU A 55 10.22 10.91 1.41
CA LEU A 55 9.21 10.87 2.47
C LEU A 55 9.50 11.85 3.61
N LEU A 56 10.77 12.06 3.95
CA LEU A 56 11.18 13.03 4.97
C LEU A 56 10.98 14.49 4.51
N LEU A 57 11.09 14.76 3.22
CA LEU A 57 10.90 16.08 2.62
C LEU A 57 9.44 16.36 2.25
N ALA A 58 8.59 15.34 2.22
CA ALA A 58 7.19 15.47 1.84
C ALA A 58 6.41 16.36 2.83
N LYS A 59 5.53 17.20 2.28
CA LYS A 59 4.62 18.04 3.07
C LYS A 59 3.35 17.29 3.48
N MET A 60 2.86 16.44 2.59
CA MET A 60 1.63 15.67 2.78
C MET A 60 1.82 14.21 2.30
N PRO A 61 2.69 13.44 2.96
CA PRO A 61 2.91 12.04 2.57
C PRO A 61 1.70 11.19 2.95
N VAL A 62 1.34 10.25 2.07
CA VAL A 62 0.28 9.28 2.31
C VAL A 62 0.77 7.87 1.98
N ILE A 63 0.43 6.91 2.82
CA ILE A 63 0.66 5.49 2.57
C ILE A 63 -0.66 4.85 2.19
N SER A 64 -0.76 4.37 0.94
CA SER A 64 -1.89 3.60 0.46
C SER A 64 -1.80 2.17 0.95
N VAL A 65 -2.71 1.75 1.82
CA VAL A 65 -2.71 0.41 2.41
C VAL A 65 -3.66 -0.51 1.66
N ASN A 66 -3.14 -1.63 1.19
CA ASN A 66 -3.90 -2.74 0.64
C ASN A 66 -3.91 -3.94 1.61
N GLY A 67 -4.62 -5.02 1.24
CA GLY A 67 -4.76 -6.20 2.07
C GLY A 67 -3.45 -6.91 2.37
N ASN A 68 -2.57 -7.05 1.36
CA ASN A 68 -1.28 -7.74 1.52
C ASN A 68 -0.38 -7.02 2.53
N ILE A 69 -0.29 -5.69 2.44
CA ILE A 69 0.49 -4.89 3.39
C ILE A 69 -0.10 -4.96 4.79
N ALA A 70 -1.42 -4.94 4.91
CA ALA A 70 -2.10 -5.07 6.21
C ALA A 70 -1.87 -6.44 6.87
N ALA A 71 -1.73 -7.52 6.08
CA ALA A 71 -1.42 -8.85 6.58
C ALA A 71 0.08 -9.02 6.91
N LEU A 72 0.97 -8.52 6.03
CA LEU A 72 2.41 -8.80 6.13
C LEU A 72 3.13 -7.91 7.15
N CYS A 73 2.84 -6.61 7.17
CA CYS A 73 3.62 -5.64 7.93
C CYS A 73 2.81 -4.48 8.54
N PRO A 74 1.66 -4.74 9.19
CA PRO A 74 0.81 -3.66 9.71
C PRO A 74 1.54 -2.81 10.76
N LYS A 75 2.32 -3.42 11.64
CA LYS A 75 3.10 -2.74 12.67
C LYS A 75 4.16 -1.81 12.08
N GLN A 76 4.86 -2.27 11.04
CA GLN A 76 5.91 -1.50 10.37
C GLN A 76 5.32 -0.31 9.62
N ILE A 77 4.20 -0.49 8.94
CA ILE A 77 3.50 0.58 8.22
C ILE A 77 2.98 1.65 9.18
N VAL A 78 2.39 1.26 10.30
CA VAL A 78 1.95 2.21 11.33
C VAL A 78 3.13 2.95 11.95
N ARG A 79 4.23 2.25 12.22
CA ARG A 79 5.46 2.89 12.72
C ARG A 79 6.02 3.90 11.72
N LEU A 80 6.11 3.52 10.44
CA LEU A 80 6.57 4.40 9.37
C LEU A 80 5.68 5.64 9.27
N SER A 81 4.34 5.48 9.24
CA SER A 81 3.43 6.61 9.15
C SER A 81 3.62 7.62 10.28
N LYS A 82 3.85 7.15 11.51
CA LYS A 82 4.13 8.02 12.65
C LYS A 82 5.46 8.76 12.52
N GLN A 83 6.52 8.08 12.05
CA GLN A 83 7.86 8.66 11.91
C GLN A 83 7.91 9.79 10.87
N ILE A 84 7.21 9.62 9.75
CA ILE A 84 7.18 10.60 8.66
C ILE A 84 5.91 11.46 8.65
N LYS A 85 5.07 11.35 9.69
CA LYS A 85 3.76 12.04 9.79
C LYS A 85 2.84 11.80 8.58
N ALA A 86 2.94 10.61 7.95
CA ALA A 86 2.10 10.24 6.83
C ALA A 86 0.71 9.81 7.29
N LYS A 87 -0.30 10.15 6.51
CA LYS A 87 -1.64 9.59 6.67
C LYS A 87 -1.68 8.17 6.09
N LEU A 88 -2.52 7.32 6.69
CA LEU A 88 -2.83 5.99 6.20
C LEU A 88 -4.17 6.03 5.47
N GLU A 89 -4.23 5.58 4.23
CA GLU A 89 -5.47 5.45 3.49
C GLU A 89 -5.66 4.03 2.98
N VAL A 90 -6.78 3.40 3.33
CA VAL A 90 -7.15 2.09 2.79
C VAL A 90 -7.75 2.29 1.40
N ASN A 91 -7.03 1.80 0.39
CA ASN A 91 -7.42 1.91 -1.01
C ASN A 91 -7.26 0.57 -1.71
N LEU A 92 -8.39 -0.03 -2.13
CA LEU A 92 -8.46 -1.41 -2.59
C LEU A 92 -8.86 -1.47 -4.07
N PHE A 93 -8.23 -2.39 -4.82
CA PHE A 93 -8.59 -2.67 -6.21
C PHE A 93 -10.02 -3.23 -6.28
N TYR A 94 -10.26 -4.32 -5.57
CA TYR A 94 -11.59 -4.91 -5.39
C TYR A 94 -12.17 -4.42 -4.07
N THR A 95 -12.94 -3.33 -4.11
CA THR A 95 -13.54 -2.73 -2.92
C THR A 95 -14.57 -3.66 -2.31
N ASN A 96 -14.40 -3.97 -1.02
CA ASN A 96 -15.30 -4.76 -0.22
C ASN A 96 -15.33 -4.15 1.20
N GLU A 97 -16.48 -3.72 1.65
CA GLU A 97 -16.63 -3.05 2.95
C GLU A 97 -16.20 -3.94 4.13
N LYS A 98 -16.47 -5.26 4.06
CA LYS A 98 -16.02 -6.21 5.09
C LYS A 98 -14.49 -6.23 5.18
N ARG A 99 -13.82 -6.32 4.03
CA ARG A 99 -12.34 -6.30 3.96
C ARG A 99 -11.77 -4.96 4.41
N LYS A 100 -12.36 -3.86 3.97
CA LYS A 100 -11.95 -2.52 4.39
C LYS A 100 -12.01 -2.36 5.92
N LYS A 101 -13.10 -2.80 6.55
CA LYS A 101 -13.26 -2.82 8.01
C LYS A 101 -12.22 -3.71 8.70
N ALA A 102 -11.92 -4.89 8.16
CA ALA A 102 -10.91 -5.80 8.70
C ALA A 102 -9.51 -5.15 8.67
N ILE A 103 -9.12 -4.53 7.55
CA ILE A 103 -7.85 -3.82 7.41
C ILE A 103 -7.76 -2.67 8.42
N ILE A 104 -8.79 -1.84 8.51
CA ILE A 104 -8.85 -0.73 9.48
C ILE A 104 -8.69 -1.24 10.92
N LYS A 105 -9.42 -2.31 11.27
CA LYS A 105 -9.31 -2.94 12.59
C LYS A 105 -7.89 -3.40 12.88
N THR A 106 -7.24 -4.05 11.92
CA THR A 106 -5.84 -4.52 12.04
C THR A 106 -4.86 -3.36 12.22
N LEU A 107 -4.99 -2.29 11.44
CA LEU A 107 -4.14 -1.11 11.59
C LEU A 107 -4.34 -0.43 12.96
N LYS A 108 -5.59 -0.29 13.42
CA LYS A 108 -5.90 0.26 14.77
C LYS A 108 -5.32 -0.61 15.88
N LYS A 109 -5.42 -1.94 15.79
CA LYS A 109 -4.80 -2.89 16.75
C LYS A 109 -3.28 -2.71 16.82
N ASN A 110 -2.65 -2.26 15.71
CA ASN A 110 -1.22 -1.96 15.65
C ASN A 110 -0.88 -0.50 15.96
N GLY A 111 -1.83 0.27 16.49
CA GLY A 111 -1.62 1.61 17.03
C GLY A 111 -1.82 2.75 16.04
N ALA A 112 -2.49 2.54 14.91
CA ALA A 112 -2.93 3.64 14.04
C ALA A 112 -4.08 4.40 14.70
N ASN A 113 -4.00 5.74 14.71
CA ASN A 113 -5.04 6.61 15.28
C ASN A 113 -6.10 6.92 14.23
N GLU A 114 -5.69 7.52 13.12
CA GLU A 114 -6.55 7.94 12.01
C GLU A 114 -6.25 7.11 10.77
N ILE A 115 -7.30 6.63 10.11
CA ILE A 115 -7.20 5.86 8.88
C ILE A 115 -8.27 6.34 7.92
N LEU A 116 -7.85 6.81 6.75
CA LEU A 116 -8.70 7.35 5.70
C LEU A 116 -9.20 6.23 4.75
N GLY A 117 -10.15 6.60 3.88
CA GLY A 117 -10.68 5.71 2.85
C GLY A 117 -11.92 4.90 3.28
N SER A 118 -12.47 5.13 4.49
CA SER A 118 -13.70 4.51 4.98
C SER A 118 -14.94 5.38 4.83
N ASN A 119 -14.77 6.69 4.66
CA ASN A 119 -15.88 7.65 4.63
C ASN A 119 -16.20 8.04 3.19
N ASN A 120 -17.38 7.67 2.70
CA ASN A 120 -17.83 8.01 1.35
C ASN A 120 -18.06 9.53 1.15
N ALA A 121 -18.37 10.27 2.20
CA ALA A 121 -18.58 11.71 2.11
C ALA A 121 -17.26 12.49 1.83
N SER A 122 -16.11 11.94 2.22
CA SER A 122 -14.78 12.50 1.92
C SER A 122 -14.19 12.04 0.58
N SER A 123 -14.90 11.19 -0.17
CA SER A 123 -14.38 10.59 -1.39
C SER A 123 -14.25 11.57 -2.55
N ARG A 124 -13.18 11.40 -3.33
CA ARG A 124 -12.89 12.10 -4.60
C ARG A 124 -12.46 11.08 -5.65
N LYS A 125 -12.65 11.43 -6.93
CA LYS A 125 -12.21 10.59 -8.06
C LYS A 125 -10.88 11.09 -8.61
N LEU A 126 -9.92 10.19 -8.76
CA LEU A 126 -8.72 10.42 -9.56
C LEU A 126 -9.01 10.05 -11.02
N PRO A 127 -8.74 10.93 -11.98
CA PRO A 127 -8.90 10.62 -13.41
C PRO A 127 -7.84 9.60 -13.86
N GLY A 128 -8.18 8.83 -14.91
CA GLY A 128 -7.24 7.88 -15.53
C GLY A 128 -7.03 6.57 -14.77
N ILE A 129 -7.93 6.22 -13.86
CA ILE A 129 -7.98 4.93 -13.17
C ILE A 129 -9.37 4.33 -13.35
N ASP A 130 -9.45 3.13 -13.93
CA ASP A 130 -10.74 2.45 -14.16
C ASP A 130 -11.20 1.60 -12.97
N SER A 131 -10.28 1.17 -12.11
CA SER A 131 -10.59 0.37 -10.93
C SER A 131 -11.19 1.19 -9.78
N ALA A 132 -11.70 0.48 -8.75
CA ALA A 132 -12.21 1.11 -7.53
C ALA A 132 -11.16 1.98 -6.81
N ARG A 133 -9.86 1.78 -7.08
CA ARG A 133 -8.76 2.59 -6.55
C ARG A 133 -8.79 4.05 -7.00
N ARG A 134 -9.60 4.39 -8.03
CA ARG A 134 -9.87 5.79 -8.41
C ARG A 134 -10.55 6.61 -7.32
N ILE A 135 -11.25 5.93 -6.39
CA ILE A 135 -11.92 6.60 -5.27
C ILE A 135 -10.91 6.74 -4.14
N VAL A 136 -10.58 7.97 -3.81
CA VAL A 136 -9.59 8.34 -2.79
C VAL A 136 -10.19 9.33 -1.81
N ASP A 137 -9.59 9.45 -0.63
CA ASP A 137 -10.02 10.43 0.38
C ASP A 137 -9.53 11.84 0.01
N LYS A 138 -10.39 12.84 0.19
CA LYS A 138 -10.07 14.25 -0.08
C LYS A 138 -8.90 14.77 0.76
N ASP A 139 -8.75 14.25 1.99
CA ASP A 139 -7.72 14.63 2.94
C ASP A 139 -6.53 13.64 2.94
N GLY A 140 -6.57 12.66 2.04
CA GLY A 140 -5.59 11.61 1.84
C GLY A 140 -4.87 11.70 0.50
N ILE A 141 -4.94 10.61 -0.29
CA ILE A 141 -4.25 10.50 -1.59
C ILE A 141 -4.60 11.66 -2.52
N PHE A 142 -5.81 12.22 -2.43
CA PHE A 142 -6.21 13.33 -3.31
C PHE A 142 -5.30 14.54 -3.19
N VAL A 143 -4.94 14.96 -1.97
CA VAL A 143 -4.10 16.15 -1.70
C VAL A 143 -2.62 15.82 -1.47
N ALA A 144 -2.25 14.55 -1.44
CA ALA A 144 -0.88 14.11 -1.19
C ALA A 144 0.10 14.67 -2.22
N ASP A 145 1.31 15.04 -1.78
CA ASP A 145 2.46 15.33 -2.64
C ASP A 145 3.32 14.08 -2.90
N VAL A 146 3.42 13.18 -1.91
CA VAL A 146 4.12 11.90 -2.01
C VAL A 146 3.18 10.76 -1.62
N VAL A 147 3.05 9.76 -2.46
CA VAL A 147 2.20 8.57 -2.20
C VAL A 147 3.04 7.30 -2.25
N VAL A 148 3.00 6.52 -1.17
CA VAL A 148 3.56 5.16 -1.15
C VAL A 148 2.47 4.18 -1.58
N VAL A 149 2.71 3.43 -2.66
CA VAL A 149 1.76 2.47 -3.26
C VAL A 149 2.41 1.08 -3.38
N PRO A 150 2.37 0.28 -2.31
CA PRO A 150 2.94 -1.06 -2.34
C PRO A 150 2.11 -2.01 -3.22
N LEU A 151 2.77 -2.91 -3.94
CA LEU A 151 2.16 -3.88 -4.87
C LEU A 151 1.28 -3.17 -5.91
N GLU A 152 1.93 -2.49 -6.83
CA GLU A 152 1.29 -1.63 -7.83
C GLU A 152 1.52 -2.15 -9.24
N ASP A 153 0.51 -2.06 -10.08
CA ASP A 153 0.46 -2.54 -11.46
C ASP A 153 0.75 -1.46 -12.53
N GLY A 154 1.17 -0.30 -12.18
CA GLY A 154 1.55 0.77 -13.10
C GLY A 154 0.43 1.75 -13.47
N ASP A 155 -0.80 1.33 -13.71
CA ASP A 155 -1.90 2.23 -14.12
C ASP A 155 -2.13 3.34 -13.10
N ARG A 156 -2.24 2.99 -11.83
CA ARG A 156 -2.40 3.95 -10.76
C ARG A 156 -1.15 4.81 -10.56
N THR A 157 0.03 4.24 -10.73
CA THR A 157 1.29 4.99 -10.69
C THR A 157 1.31 6.07 -11.76
N MET A 158 0.92 5.74 -12.99
CA MET A 158 0.82 6.71 -14.08
C MET A 158 -0.21 7.80 -13.80
N ALA A 159 -1.39 7.44 -13.29
CA ALA A 159 -2.45 8.39 -12.96
C ALA A 159 -2.03 9.35 -11.83
N LEU A 160 -1.40 8.85 -10.77
CA LEU A 160 -0.87 9.66 -9.69
C LEU A 160 0.24 10.59 -10.16
N ARG A 161 1.13 10.12 -11.04
CA ARG A 161 2.16 10.94 -11.67
C ARG A 161 1.58 12.06 -12.53
N LYS A 162 0.57 11.76 -13.36
CA LYS A 162 -0.17 12.76 -14.14
C LYS A 162 -0.87 13.79 -13.26
N ALA A 163 -1.31 13.39 -12.05
CA ALA A 163 -1.87 14.28 -11.05
C ALA A 163 -0.81 15.07 -10.25
N GLY A 164 0.46 15.08 -10.70
CA GLY A 164 1.54 15.87 -10.11
C GLY A 164 2.15 15.29 -8.83
N LYS A 165 1.90 14.02 -8.50
CA LYS A 165 2.38 13.39 -7.26
C LYS A 165 3.71 12.67 -7.49
N THR A 166 4.57 12.68 -6.47
CA THR A 166 5.69 11.73 -6.38
C THR A 166 5.16 10.39 -5.90
N VAL A 167 5.52 9.32 -6.62
CA VAL A 167 5.05 7.96 -6.31
C VAL A 167 6.24 7.10 -5.92
N ILE A 168 6.12 6.44 -4.77
CA ILE A 168 7.04 5.42 -4.28
C ILE A 168 6.29 4.10 -4.35
N THR A 169 6.76 3.19 -5.21
CA THR A 169 6.12 1.89 -5.39
C THR A 169 7.08 0.75 -5.06
N PHE A 170 6.50 -0.36 -4.61
CA PHE A 170 7.13 -1.66 -4.52
C PHE A 170 6.35 -2.58 -5.43
N ASP A 171 6.98 -3.03 -6.50
CA ASP A 171 6.42 -4.01 -7.38
C ASP A 171 7.23 -5.31 -7.25
N LEU A 172 6.53 -6.41 -7.17
CA LEU A 172 7.10 -7.74 -7.07
C LEU A 172 6.92 -8.55 -8.38
N ASN A 173 6.41 -7.90 -9.43
CA ASN A 173 6.10 -8.55 -10.71
C ASN A 173 7.12 -8.19 -11.77
#